data_3a76cb50dbc1a1040b5cb295b70e4d7d
#
_entry.id   3a76cb50dbc1a1040b5cb295b70e4d7d
#
_cell.length_a   1.000
_cell.length_b   1.000
_cell.length_c   1.000
_cell.angle_alpha   90.00
_cell.angle_beta   90.00
_cell.angle_gamma   90.00
#
_symmetry.space_group_name_H-M   'P 1'
#
loop_
_entity.id
_entity.type
_entity.pdbx_description
1 polymer ?
#
loop_
_entity_poly.entity_id
_entity_poly.type
_entity_poly.pdbx_seq_one_letter_code
_entity_poly.pdbx_strand_id
1 'polypeptide(L)'
;LFVLGNVTTKQVISAAEREFGELSSITSAASQTSTTSPTSTPSSFTRTYRRHTHQMHIMLGSHAYPIGHPKQLTMYLLNNILGGGSMSSRLYLSLREKYGLVYNIDSQAVPLSDTGYWNIYLACEPQHKNACLELCHKELQQLRDTALTSAQLQRALRQLEGQMAISAENQENNALAMAKQMLYHHHAPAWRE
;
A
#
# COMPACT_ATOMS: atom_id res chain seq x y z
N LEU A 1 6.69 -6.36 22.08
CA LEU A 1 5.41 -6.99 22.33
C LEU A 1 4.30 -5.95 22.29
N PHE A 2 3.24 -6.21 21.52
CA PHE A 2 2.04 -5.40 21.47
C PHE A 2 0.83 -6.29 21.79
N VAL A 3 -0.04 -5.84 22.68
CA VAL A 3 -1.20 -6.62 23.14
C VAL A 3 -2.44 -5.72 23.10
N LEU A 4 -3.50 -6.22 22.47
CA LEU A 4 -4.80 -5.59 22.44
C LEU A 4 -5.85 -6.57 22.94
N GLY A 5 -6.68 -6.16 23.91
CA GLY A 5 -7.75 -7.00 24.44
C GLY A 5 -8.17 -6.57 25.85
N ASN A 6 -9.08 -7.32 26.44
CA ASN A 6 -9.57 -7.08 27.80
C ASN A 6 -8.59 -7.67 28.82
N VAL A 7 -7.40 -7.07 28.91
CA VAL A 7 -6.31 -7.50 29.82
C VAL A 7 -5.71 -6.27 30.50
N THR A 8 -5.22 -6.45 31.73
CA THR A 8 -4.48 -5.39 32.43
C THR A 8 -3.00 -5.43 32.08
N THR A 9 -2.35 -4.26 32.12
CA THR A 9 -0.89 -4.17 31.91
C THR A 9 -0.10 -5.10 32.83
N LYS A 10 -0.55 -5.27 34.09
CA LYS A 10 0.11 -6.18 35.05
C LYS A 10 0.05 -7.65 34.60
N GLN A 11 -1.09 -8.08 34.07
CA GLN A 11 -1.24 -9.45 33.53
C GLN A 11 -0.34 -9.67 32.32
N VAL A 12 -0.25 -8.67 31.42
CA VAL A 12 0.62 -8.74 30.25
C VAL A 12 2.10 -8.83 30.65
N ILE A 13 2.55 -7.97 31.58
CA ILE A 13 3.92 -7.98 32.07
C ILE A 13 4.25 -9.35 32.71
N SER A 14 3.43 -9.81 33.64
CA SER A 14 3.65 -11.09 34.30
C SER A 14 3.67 -12.29 33.33
N ALA A 15 2.82 -12.28 32.33
CA ALA A 15 2.83 -13.31 31.29
C ALA A 15 4.09 -13.22 30.43
N ALA A 16 4.50 -12.02 30.04
CA ALA A 16 5.70 -11.82 29.23
C ALA A 16 6.96 -12.24 29.97
N GLU A 17 7.10 -11.89 31.25
CA GLU A 17 8.21 -12.31 32.09
C GLU A 17 8.28 -13.84 32.25
N ARG A 18 7.12 -14.49 32.44
CA ARG A 18 7.05 -15.95 32.55
C ARG A 18 7.44 -16.67 31.25
N GLU A 19 6.98 -16.19 30.10
CA GLU A 19 7.14 -16.90 28.82
C GLU A 19 8.47 -16.56 28.13
N PHE A 20 8.95 -15.33 28.26
CA PHE A 20 10.17 -14.88 27.59
C PHE A 20 11.39 -14.88 28.50
N GLY A 21 11.23 -14.89 29.85
CA GLY A 21 12.30 -14.89 30.83
C GLY A 21 13.23 -13.68 30.71
N GLU A 22 14.45 -13.83 31.22
CA GLU A 22 15.51 -12.86 30.98
C GLU A 22 16.05 -13.02 29.55
N LEU A 23 15.54 -12.22 28.64
CA LEU A 23 16.16 -12.06 27.34
C LEU A 23 17.56 -11.44 27.59
N SER A 24 18.61 -12.26 27.46
CA SER A 24 19.98 -11.72 27.40
C SER A 24 19.95 -10.58 26.40
N SER A 25 20.38 -9.37 26.83
CA SER A 25 20.51 -8.26 25.91
C SER A 25 21.49 -8.71 24.82
N ILE A 26 20.97 -9.16 23.71
CA ILE A 26 21.76 -9.28 22.50
C ILE A 26 22.14 -7.83 22.24
N THR A 27 23.40 -7.49 22.64
CA THR A 27 24.05 -6.29 22.15
C THR A 27 24.04 -6.50 20.63
N SER A 28 22.95 -6.10 20.01
CA SER A 28 22.87 -6.02 18.58
C SER A 28 24.03 -5.10 18.24
N ALA A 29 25.14 -5.69 17.81
CA ALA A 29 26.06 -4.97 16.98
C ALA A 29 25.14 -4.40 15.91
N ALA A 30 24.85 -3.09 16.06
CA ALA A 30 24.05 -2.39 15.09
C ALA A 30 24.73 -2.70 13.78
N SER A 31 24.17 -3.67 13.06
CA SER A 31 24.53 -3.89 11.68
C SER A 31 24.24 -2.55 11.07
N GLN A 32 25.30 -1.75 10.95
CA GLN A 32 25.24 -0.55 10.13
C GLN A 32 24.90 -1.11 8.76
N THR A 33 23.61 -1.27 8.55
CA THR A 33 23.08 -1.43 7.21
C THR A 33 23.57 -0.20 6.52
N SER A 34 24.69 -0.33 5.82
CA SER A 34 25.23 0.70 4.99
C SER A 34 24.06 1.16 4.13
N THR A 35 23.55 2.34 4.45
CA THR A 35 22.60 3.06 3.62
C THR A 35 23.35 3.45 2.35
N THR A 36 23.75 2.46 1.58
CA THR A 36 24.02 2.65 0.18
C THR A 36 22.67 2.91 -0.45
N SER A 37 22.22 4.16 -0.36
CA SER A 37 21.16 4.63 -1.25
C SER A 37 21.51 4.12 -2.64
N PRO A 38 20.68 3.34 -3.30
CA PRO A 38 20.95 2.93 -4.66
C PRO A 38 20.98 4.21 -5.50
N THR A 39 22.17 4.71 -5.75
CA THR A 39 22.41 5.90 -6.61
C THR A 39 22.14 5.57 -8.08
N SER A 40 21.79 4.33 -8.37
CA SER A 40 21.41 3.91 -9.72
C SER A 40 19.93 4.17 -9.93
N THR A 41 19.60 5.08 -10.81
CA THR A 41 18.25 5.18 -11.38
C THR A 41 17.87 3.79 -11.89
N PRO A 42 16.83 3.15 -11.36
CA PRO A 42 16.50 1.80 -11.77
C PRO A 42 16.17 1.82 -13.26
N SER A 43 16.86 0.97 -14.01
CA SER A 43 16.55 0.78 -15.42
C SER A 43 15.18 0.13 -15.55
N SER A 44 14.35 0.65 -16.46
CA SER A 44 13.09 -0.01 -16.78
C SER A 44 13.36 -1.40 -17.36
N PHE A 45 12.58 -2.38 -16.94
CA PHE A 45 12.67 -3.74 -17.48
C PHE A 45 11.27 -4.30 -17.73
N THR A 46 11.20 -5.22 -18.66
CA THR A 46 10.00 -6.03 -18.91
C THR A 46 10.38 -7.51 -18.83
N ARG A 47 9.61 -8.27 -18.06
CA ARG A 47 9.75 -9.73 -17.99
C ARG A 47 8.43 -10.40 -18.36
N THR A 48 8.51 -11.49 -19.12
CA THR A 48 7.34 -12.28 -19.52
C THR A 48 7.57 -13.72 -19.13
N TYR A 49 6.61 -14.26 -18.37
CA TYR A 49 6.57 -15.68 -18.01
C TYR A 49 5.41 -16.36 -18.74
N ARG A 50 5.68 -17.44 -19.46
CA ARG A 50 4.64 -18.23 -20.11
C ARG A 50 4.19 -19.35 -19.19
N ARG A 51 2.89 -19.46 -18.99
CA ARG A 51 2.23 -20.52 -18.20
C ARG A 51 1.02 -21.04 -18.97
N HIS A 52 0.60 -22.26 -18.68
CA HIS A 52 -0.64 -22.83 -19.24
C HIS A 52 -1.84 -22.35 -18.41
N THR A 53 -2.18 -21.07 -18.54
CA THR A 53 -3.32 -20.44 -17.88
C THR A 53 -4.22 -19.77 -18.91
N HIS A 54 -5.52 -19.73 -18.65
CA HIS A 54 -6.48 -19.06 -19.53
C HIS A 54 -6.39 -17.53 -19.47
N GLN A 55 -5.94 -17.01 -18.34
CA GLN A 55 -5.83 -15.56 -18.11
C GLN A 55 -4.37 -15.11 -18.20
N MET A 56 -4.20 -13.91 -18.69
CA MET A 56 -2.95 -13.17 -18.63
C MET A 56 -2.98 -12.25 -17.41
N HIS A 57 -1.93 -12.33 -16.61
CA HIS A 57 -1.71 -11.46 -15.46
C HIS A 57 -0.64 -10.43 -15.82
N ILE A 58 -0.93 -9.17 -15.61
CA ILE A 58 -0.04 -8.06 -15.94
C ILE A 58 0.20 -7.25 -14.68
N MET A 59 1.45 -6.90 -14.44
CA MET A 59 1.85 -5.99 -13.37
C MET A 59 2.69 -4.86 -13.96
N LEU A 60 2.24 -3.62 -13.75
CA LEU A 60 2.99 -2.40 -14.01
C LEU A 60 3.47 -1.86 -12.67
N GLY A 61 4.71 -1.48 -12.55
CA GLY A 61 5.24 -1.00 -11.27
C GLY A 61 6.28 0.09 -11.41
N SER A 62 6.48 0.81 -10.33
CA SER A 62 7.47 1.87 -10.19
C SER A 62 7.88 2.01 -8.73
N HIS A 63 8.97 2.75 -8.49
CA HIS A 63 9.32 3.19 -7.15
C HIS A 63 8.27 4.14 -6.59
N ALA A 64 8.11 4.09 -5.27
CA ALA A 64 7.25 4.97 -4.49
C ALA A 64 8.01 5.50 -3.26
N TYR A 65 7.33 6.24 -2.41
CA TYR A 65 7.93 6.89 -1.25
C TYR A 65 8.05 5.92 -0.05
N PRO A 66 9.14 6.03 0.73
CA PRO A 66 9.31 5.27 1.97
C PRO A 66 8.35 5.75 3.07
N ILE A 67 8.31 4.98 4.16
CA ILE A 67 7.59 5.34 5.38
C ILE A 67 8.11 6.67 5.92
N GLY A 68 7.19 7.55 6.33
CA GLY A 68 7.53 8.87 6.88
C GLY A 68 7.87 9.95 5.84
N HIS A 69 7.87 9.61 4.54
CA HIS A 69 8.10 10.63 3.52
C HIS A 69 6.92 11.62 3.44
N PRO A 70 7.16 12.96 3.32
CA PRO A 70 6.08 13.97 3.31
C PRO A 70 5.01 13.76 2.23
N LYS A 71 5.35 13.13 1.11
CA LYS A 71 4.43 12.84 0.01
C LYS A 71 3.76 11.46 0.11
N GLN A 72 3.97 10.70 1.17
CA GLN A 72 3.41 9.36 1.34
C GLN A 72 1.87 9.37 1.31
N LEU A 73 1.25 10.28 2.06
CA LEU A 73 -0.22 10.42 2.07
C LEU A 73 -0.77 10.85 0.72
N THR A 74 -0.08 11.75 0.03
CA THR A 74 -0.45 12.16 -1.34
C THR A 74 -0.42 10.96 -2.29
N MET A 75 0.62 10.12 -2.20
CA MET A 75 0.73 8.90 -3.00
C MET A 75 -0.40 7.92 -2.69
N TYR A 76 -0.74 7.77 -1.41
CA TYR A 76 -1.85 6.91 -0.98
C TYR A 76 -3.19 7.39 -1.53
N LEU A 77 -3.47 8.70 -1.47
CA LEU A 77 -4.68 9.29 -2.05
C LEU A 77 -4.74 9.12 -3.57
N LEU A 78 -3.63 9.39 -4.28
CA LEU A 78 -3.54 9.19 -5.73
C LEU A 78 -3.77 7.73 -6.11
N ASN A 79 -3.17 6.80 -5.38
CA ASN A 79 -3.38 5.38 -5.57
C ASN A 79 -4.84 4.98 -5.38
N ASN A 80 -5.50 5.52 -4.34
CA ASN A 80 -6.92 5.25 -4.08
C ASN A 80 -7.84 5.76 -5.22
N ILE A 81 -7.54 6.93 -5.75
CA ILE A 81 -8.25 7.50 -6.92
C ILE A 81 -8.02 6.65 -8.18
N LEU A 82 -6.79 6.17 -8.38
CA LEU A 82 -6.40 5.45 -9.58
C LEU A 82 -6.99 4.04 -9.62
N GLY A 83 -6.75 3.23 -8.60
CA GLY A 83 -7.09 1.81 -8.61
C GLY A 83 -7.21 1.16 -7.24
N GLY A 84 -7.19 1.94 -6.14
CA GLY A 84 -7.27 1.42 -4.77
C GLY A 84 -8.66 0.89 -4.43
N GLY A 85 -8.84 -0.43 -4.39
CA GLY A 85 -9.93 -1.18 -3.76
C GLY A 85 -11.40 -0.74 -3.94
N SER A 86 -11.67 0.34 -4.68
CA SER A 86 -13.00 0.90 -4.87
C SER A 86 -13.50 0.70 -6.30
N MET A 87 -14.76 0.31 -6.42
CA MET A 87 -15.44 0.23 -7.71
C MET A 87 -15.57 1.60 -8.43
N SER A 88 -15.35 2.70 -7.72
CA SER A 88 -15.35 4.06 -8.28
C SER A 88 -13.96 4.54 -8.72
N SER A 89 -12.93 3.72 -8.59
CA SER A 89 -11.58 4.06 -9.03
C SER A 89 -11.49 4.17 -10.56
N ARG A 90 -10.58 5.01 -11.06
CA ARG A 90 -10.48 5.32 -12.49
C ARG A 90 -10.20 4.08 -13.35
N LEU A 91 -9.27 3.25 -12.91
CA LEU A 91 -8.94 2.02 -13.63
C LEU A 91 -10.10 1.04 -13.66
N TYR A 92 -10.82 0.89 -12.54
CA TYR A 92 -11.98 0.02 -12.46
C TYR A 92 -13.08 0.50 -13.42
N LEU A 93 -13.45 1.79 -13.36
CA LEU A 93 -14.46 2.37 -14.24
C LEU A 93 -14.07 2.31 -15.73
N SER A 94 -12.79 2.56 -16.04
CA SER A 94 -12.31 2.54 -17.41
C SER A 94 -12.22 1.11 -17.95
N LEU A 95 -11.41 0.24 -17.33
CA LEU A 95 -11.09 -1.07 -17.91
C LEU A 95 -12.19 -2.12 -17.68
N ARG A 96 -12.86 -2.08 -16.53
CA ARG A 96 -13.86 -3.09 -16.17
C ARG A 96 -15.28 -2.65 -16.56
N GLU A 97 -15.74 -1.50 -16.07
CA GLU A 97 -17.14 -1.09 -16.30
C GLU A 97 -17.38 -0.64 -17.74
N LYS A 98 -16.51 0.21 -18.26
CA LYS A 98 -16.72 0.81 -19.59
C LYS A 98 -16.38 -0.14 -20.73
N TYR A 99 -15.27 -0.87 -20.63
CA TYR A 99 -14.75 -1.69 -21.72
C TYR A 99 -14.83 -3.20 -21.47
N GLY A 100 -15.07 -3.65 -20.25
CA GLY A 100 -15.21 -5.08 -19.91
C GLY A 100 -13.97 -5.92 -20.21
N LEU A 101 -12.77 -5.33 -20.18
CA LEU A 101 -11.54 -5.97 -20.63
C LEU A 101 -10.84 -6.81 -19.55
N VAL A 102 -11.15 -6.55 -18.27
CA VAL A 102 -10.43 -7.15 -17.14
C VAL A 102 -11.37 -7.85 -16.18
N TYR A 103 -10.92 -8.97 -15.62
CA TYR A 103 -11.61 -9.68 -14.55
C TYR A 103 -11.34 -9.04 -13.19
N ASN A 104 -10.09 -8.66 -12.98
CA ASN A 104 -9.65 -7.96 -11.78
C ASN A 104 -8.67 -6.86 -12.15
N ILE A 105 -8.72 -5.76 -11.42
CA ILE A 105 -7.78 -4.65 -11.51
C ILE A 105 -7.71 -3.95 -10.17
N ASP A 106 -6.49 -3.75 -9.69
CA ASP A 106 -6.23 -2.97 -8.50
C ASP A 106 -4.90 -2.22 -8.60
N SER A 107 -4.68 -1.30 -7.72
CA SER A 107 -3.44 -0.56 -7.59
C SER A 107 -3.05 -0.46 -6.13
N GLN A 108 -1.78 -0.69 -5.85
CA GLN A 108 -1.22 -0.69 -4.50
C GLN A 108 0.00 0.21 -4.42
N ALA A 109 0.11 0.95 -3.32
CA ALA A 109 1.29 1.70 -2.94
C ALA A 109 1.78 1.17 -1.58
N VAL A 110 2.96 0.58 -1.55
CA VAL A 110 3.53 -0.07 -0.37
C VAL A 110 4.79 0.68 0.04
N PRO A 111 4.75 1.46 1.12
CA PRO A 111 5.92 2.09 1.68
C PRO A 111 6.73 1.07 2.49
N LEU A 112 8.03 1.10 2.35
CA LEU A 112 9.01 0.33 3.12
C LEU A 112 9.87 1.29 3.96
N SER A 113 10.76 0.78 4.78
CA SER A 113 11.58 1.59 5.70
C SER A 113 12.51 2.57 4.99
N ASP A 114 13.08 2.17 3.85
CA ASP A 114 14.10 2.90 3.09
C ASP A 114 13.66 3.26 1.66
N THR A 115 12.57 2.68 1.18
CA THR A 115 12.05 2.83 -0.17
C THR A 115 10.54 2.65 -0.20
N GLY A 116 9.97 2.49 -1.36
CA GLY A 116 8.61 2.08 -1.57
C GLY A 116 8.43 1.58 -2.99
N TYR A 117 7.37 0.85 -3.21
CA TYR A 117 6.94 0.50 -4.57
C TYR A 117 5.46 0.76 -4.76
N TRP A 118 5.11 1.02 -6.00
CA TRP A 118 3.75 1.16 -6.46
C TRP A 118 3.53 0.24 -7.65
N ASN A 119 2.37 -0.38 -7.72
CA ASN A 119 2.01 -1.22 -8.84
C ASN A 119 0.53 -1.13 -9.20
N ILE A 120 0.23 -1.42 -10.47
CA ILE A 120 -1.09 -1.79 -10.97
C ILE A 120 -1.02 -3.27 -11.31
N TYR A 121 -1.94 -4.06 -10.79
CA TYR A 121 -2.14 -5.44 -11.19
C TYR A 121 -3.46 -5.57 -11.93
N LEU A 122 -3.48 -6.34 -13.01
CA LEU A 122 -4.70 -6.67 -13.73
C LEU A 122 -4.66 -8.08 -14.32
N ALA A 123 -5.85 -8.67 -14.46
CA ALA A 123 -6.05 -9.96 -15.10
C ALA A 123 -7.03 -9.81 -16.27
N CYS A 124 -6.60 -10.20 -17.46
CA CYS A 124 -7.39 -10.08 -18.70
C CYS A 124 -7.19 -11.30 -19.60
N GLU A 125 -7.97 -11.37 -20.67
CA GLU A 125 -7.68 -12.32 -21.75
C GLU A 125 -6.43 -11.89 -22.53
N PRO A 126 -5.64 -12.82 -23.05
CA PRO A 126 -4.39 -12.51 -23.77
C PRO A 126 -4.57 -11.54 -24.93
N GLN A 127 -5.70 -11.61 -25.65
CA GLN A 127 -6.02 -10.72 -26.77
C GLN A 127 -6.21 -9.26 -26.34
N HIS A 128 -6.61 -9.00 -25.09
CA HIS A 128 -6.88 -7.65 -24.59
C HIS A 128 -5.64 -6.97 -23.97
N LYS A 129 -4.48 -7.64 -23.95
CA LYS A 129 -3.24 -7.13 -23.35
C LYS A 129 -2.94 -5.69 -23.74
N ASN A 130 -2.85 -5.42 -25.04
CA ASN A 130 -2.40 -4.12 -25.54
C ASN A 130 -3.42 -3.02 -25.19
N ALA A 131 -4.71 -3.30 -25.37
CA ALA A 131 -5.78 -2.37 -25.00
C ALA A 131 -5.76 -2.04 -23.49
N CYS A 132 -5.53 -3.03 -22.63
CA CYS A 132 -5.41 -2.81 -21.18
C CYS A 132 -4.21 -1.93 -20.85
N LEU A 133 -3.05 -2.18 -21.45
CA LEU A 133 -1.84 -1.37 -21.23
C LEU A 133 -2.03 0.07 -21.69
N GLU A 134 -2.60 0.29 -22.87
CA GLU A 134 -2.90 1.63 -23.41
C GLU A 134 -3.86 2.41 -22.49
N LEU A 135 -4.91 1.75 -22.00
CA LEU A 135 -5.86 2.39 -21.06
C LEU A 135 -5.21 2.70 -19.72
N CYS A 136 -4.38 1.81 -19.17
CA CYS A 136 -3.61 2.11 -17.96
C CYS A 136 -2.71 3.33 -18.15
N HIS A 137 -1.95 3.37 -19.24
CA HIS A 137 -1.11 4.53 -19.56
C HIS A 137 -1.92 5.82 -19.75
N LYS A 138 -3.06 5.75 -20.38
CA LYS A 138 -3.96 6.88 -20.57
C LYS A 138 -4.46 7.44 -19.23
N GLU A 139 -4.92 6.59 -18.32
CA GLU A 139 -5.38 7.02 -17.00
C GLU A 139 -4.23 7.63 -16.17
N LEU A 140 -3.03 7.07 -16.23
CA LEU A 140 -1.85 7.63 -15.60
C LEU A 140 -1.49 8.99 -16.18
N GLN A 141 -1.52 9.13 -17.50
CA GLN A 141 -1.24 10.38 -18.19
C GLN A 141 -2.27 11.45 -17.83
N GLN A 142 -3.55 11.11 -17.79
CA GLN A 142 -4.61 12.03 -17.38
C GLN A 142 -4.41 12.54 -15.94
N LEU A 143 -4.03 11.65 -15.01
CA LEU A 143 -3.73 12.05 -13.63
C LEU A 143 -2.53 12.98 -13.53
N ARG A 144 -1.52 12.80 -14.39
CA ARG A 144 -0.33 13.65 -14.44
C ARG A 144 -0.62 15.02 -15.05
N ASP A 145 -1.35 15.02 -16.15
CA ASP A 145 -1.48 16.20 -17.02
C ASP A 145 -2.71 17.06 -16.68
N THR A 146 -3.67 16.51 -15.95
CA THR A 146 -4.92 17.20 -15.61
C THR A 146 -5.12 17.23 -14.09
N ALA A 147 -5.10 18.42 -13.52
CA ALA A 147 -5.39 18.60 -12.10
C ALA A 147 -6.82 18.17 -11.76
N LEU A 148 -6.97 17.60 -10.56
CA LEU A 148 -8.30 17.28 -10.03
C LEU A 148 -9.08 18.58 -9.76
N THR A 149 -10.36 18.57 -10.07
CA THR A 149 -11.25 19.63 -9.61
C THR A 149 -11.45 19.55 -8.10
N SER A 150 -11.80 20.67 -7.45
CA SER A 150 -12.08 20.68 -6.01
C SER A 150 -13.15 19.66 -5.62
N ALA A 151 -14.18 19.47 -6.43
CA ALA A 151 -15.23 18.48 -6.19
C ALA A 151 -14.71 17.03 -6.25
N GLN A 152 -13.82 16.74 -7.21
CA GLN A 152 -13.19 15.42 -7.32
C GLN A 152 -12.27 15.13 -6.12
N LEU A 153 -11.47 16.11 -5.73
CA LEU A 153 -10.59 15.99 -4.56
C LEU A 153 -11.40 15.76 -3.28
N GLN A 154 -12.44 16.56 -3.03
CA GLN A 154 -13.30 16.42 -1.86
C GLN A 154 -14.03 15.06 -1.81
N ARG A 155 -14.43 14.53 -2.97
CA ARG A 155 -15.04 13.19 -3.05
C ARG A 155 -14.01 12.12 -2.69
N ALA A 156 -12.79 12.21 -3.21
CA ALA A 156 -11.73 11.25 -2.95
C ALA A 156 -11.31 11.26 -1.46
N LEU A 157 -11.21 12.44 -0.84
CA LEU A 157 -10.90 12.58 0.58
C LEU A 157 -12.00 11.94 1.44
N ARG A 158 -13.28 12.26 1.21
CA ARG A 158 -14.40 11.66 1.96
C ARG A 158 -14.46 10.13 1.81
N GLN A 159 -14.16 9.62 0.61
CA GLN A 159 -14.09 8.18 0.39
C GLN A 159 -12.96 7.55 1.19
N LEU A 160 -11.78 8.17 1.19
CA LEU A 160 -10.63 7.69 1.95
C LEU A 160 -10.89 7.73 3.46
N GLU A 161 -11.46 8.83 3.98
CA GLU A 161 -11.87 8.96 5.38
C GLU A 161 -12.84 7.84 5.79
N GLY A 162 -13.85 7.56 4.95
CA GLY A 162 -14.79 6.47 5.20
C GLY A 162 -14.13 5.09 5.22
N GLN A 163 -13.21 4.82 4.31
CA GLN A 163 -12.44 3.57 4.28
C GLN A 163 -11.56 3.42 5.53
N MET A 164 -10.91 4.50 5.94
CA MET A 164 -10.09 4.52 7.17
C MET A 164 -10.95 4.29 8.41
N ALA A 165 -12.12 4.93 8.50
CA ALA A 165 -13.04 4.74 9.61
C ALA A 165 -13.50 3.27 9.72
N ILE A 166 -13.93 2.65 8.61
CA ILE A 166 -14.31 1.24 8.56
C ILE A 166 -13.14 0.32 8.95
N SER A 167 -11.94 0.62 8.43
CA SER A 167 -10.74 -0.15 8.78
C SER A 167 -10.39 -0.03 10.27
N ALA A 168 -10.63 1.13 10.86
CA ALA A 168 -10.38 1.40 12.28
C ALA A 168 -11.35 0.68 13.23
N GLU A 169 -12.50 0.20 12.76
CA GLU A 169 -13.41 -0.64 13.56
C GLU A 169 -12.85 -2.04 13.78
N ASN A 170 -11.94 -2.50 12.92
CA ASN A 170 -11.28 -3.79 13.07
C ASN A 170 -10.14 -3.68 14.09
N GLN A 171 -10.32 -4.31 15.25
CA GLN A 171 -9.34 -4.27 16.35
C GLN A 171 -7.98 -4.87 15.97
N GLU A 172 -7.94 -5.91 15.15
CA GLU A 172 -6.70 -6.53 14.68
C GLU A 172 -5.90 -5.58 13.79
N ASN A 173 -6.58 -4.92 12.83
CA ASN A 173 -5.95 -3.91 11.97
C ASN A 173 -5.38 -2.74 12.78
N ASN A 174 -6.10 -2.30 13.80
CA ASN A 174 -5.64 -1.25 14.71
C ASN A 174 -4.42 -1.69 15.50
N ALA A 175 -4.44 -2.89 16.08
CA ALA A 175 -3.31 -3.43 16.81
C ALA A 175 -2.04 -3.46 15.94
N LEU A 176 -2.16 -3.96 14.71
CA LEU A 176 -1.07 -4.01 13.75
C LEU A 176 -0.59 -2.61 13.33
N ALA A 177 -1.51 -1.68 13.12
CA ALA A 177 -1.17 -0.30 12.75
C ALA A 177 -0.41 0.41 13.88
N MET A 178 -0.88 0.31 15.12
CA MET A 178 -0.23 0.89 16.29
C MET A 178 1.14 0.24 16.56
N ALA A 179 1.25 -1.08 16.41
CA ALA A 179 2.52 -1.79 16.57
C ALA A 179 3.55 -1.32 15.51
N LYS A 180 3.14 -1.17 14.25
CA LYS A 180 3.99 -0.62 13.18
C LYS A 180 4.41 0.82 13.46
N GLN A 181 3.48 1.67 13.91
CA GLN A 181 3.82 3.05 14.25
C GLN A 181 4.83 3.13 15.40
N MET A 182 4.66 2.31 16.44
CA MET A 182 5.63 2.24 17.53
C MET A 182 7.00 1.79 17.06
N LEU A 183 7.08 0.82 16.13
CA LEU A 183 8.34 0.35 15.56
C LEU A 183 9.05 1.41 14.71
N TYR A 184 8.31 2.14 13.88
CA TYR A 184 8.91 3.07 12.92
C TYR A 184 9.10 4.48 13.45
N HIS A 185 8.21 4.93 14.33
CA HIS A 185 8.19 6.31 14.80
C HIS A 185 8.46 6.44 16.31
N HIS A 186 8.63 5.32 17.03
CA HIS A 186 8.78 5.27 18.49
C HIS A 186 7.66 6.01 19.25
N HIS A 187 6.52 6.17 18.61
CA HIS A 187 5.34 6.85 19.11
C HIS A 187 4.09 6.07 18.72
N ALA A 188 3.24 5.79 19.68
CA ALA A 188 1.90 5.30 19.42
C ALA A 188 0.95 6.51 19.45
N PRO A 189 0.25 6.84 18.35
CA PRO A 189 -0.71 7.91 18.36
C PRO A 189 -1.82 7.58 19.36
N ALA A 190 -2.35 8.61 20.01
CA ALA A 190 -3.57 8.44 20.77
C ALA A 190 -4.69 7.99 19.79
N TRP A 191 -5.51 7.06 20.24
CA TRP A 191 -6.61 6.43 19.48
C TRP A 191 -7.51 7.40 18.68
N ARG A 192 -7.42 8.71 18.90
CA ARG A 192 -8.28 9.75 18.29
C ARG A 192 -7.51 10.85 17.54
N GLU A 193 -6.24 10.71 17.35
CA GLU A 193 -5.39 11.56 16.51
C GLU A 193 -5.05 10.82 15.20
#